data_738b973971bec7e6770ac407d91fdf3c
#
_entry.id   738b973971bec7e6770ac407d91fdf3c
#
_cell.length_a   1.000
_cell.length_b   1.000
_cell.length_c   1.000
_cell.angle_alpha   90.00
_cell.angle_beta   90.00
_cell.angle_gamma   90.00
#
_symmetry.space_group_name_H-M   'P 1'
#
loop_
_entity.id
_entity.type
_entity.pdbx_description
1 polymer ?
#
loop_
_entity_poly.entity_id
_entity_poly.type
_entity_poly.pdbx_seq_one_letter_code
_entity_poly.pdbx_strand_id
1 'polypeptide(L)'
;MRQSKRMRSPGVWLNEFSWEERVESRKRQRQDDSHSSERENKSRRLNLESNEGHYLETHSLNQQRLESKDKGARVASLEMGYDEDSRGASRDRDGDRERDKEWHHYSKSSGRSGRSRRSSRRGRRRSPSHLRSSYSRSHHRRSRKRSRSVVDDDEGHLVYHRGDMLRARYEIVSTLGEGAFGKVVECIDHSKSGARMALKIIKNIDRYREAAMAEVEVLEQMNSLDCDRRYACVRMLDWFDHHGHVCISFELLGLSTYDFLKQNNFQPFPVEHIRIMAYQIIRAVRFLHKNKLTHTDLKPENILFVDSKYDIEYNAKMRRDKRTLKNPDVKVVDFGNATYEHDHHTSVVSTRHYRAPEVILGLGWDHACDVWSLGCILIEYYLGSTLFQTHDSKEHLAMMERVLGTIPVHLLQKTRKRRYVHRYKLDWDAHSSSGRYVRKHCKPLKHYMTAQSADHEQLFDLVQKMLEYDPTKRLSLDQALRHPFFTCLLKATKN
;
A
#
# COMPACT_ATOMS: atom_id res chain seq x y z
N MET A 1 -2.74 -32.84 -32.22
CA MET A 1 -2.73 -32.79 -30.75
C MET A 1 -1.79 -31.68 -30.30
N ARG A 2 -2.29 -30.49 -30.00
CA ARG A 2 -1.50 -29.36 -29.49
C ARG A 2 -1.79 -29.26 -28.00
N GLN A 3 -0.76 -29.48 -27.15
CA GLN A 3 -0.84 -29.33 -25.69
C GLN A 3 -0.98 -27.85 -25.33
N SER A 4 -2.07 -27.55 -24.68
CA SER A 4 -2.34 -26.23 -24.08
C SER A 4 -1.42 -26.04 -22.88
N LYS A 5 -0.45 -25.11 -22.98
CA LYS A 5 0.33 -24.63 -21.85
C LYS A 5 -0.59 -23.78 -20.97
N ARG A 6 -0.90 -24.28 -19.75
CA ARG A 6 -1.55 -23.50 -18.69
C ARG A 6 -0.65 -22.32 -18.31
N MET A 7 -1.09 -21.10 -18.59
CA MET A 7 -0.48 -19.89 -18.05
C MET A 7 -0.80 -19.80 -16.55
N ARG A 8 0.23 -19.67 -15.73
CA ARG A 8 0.10 -19.32 -14.31
C ARG A 8 -0.27 -17.84 -14.19
N SER A 9 -1.28 -17.52 -13.39
CA SER A 9 -1.65 -16.14 -13.04
C SER A 9 -0.48 -15.47 -12.31
N PRO A 10 -0.11 -14.22 -12.66
CA PRO A 10 0.93 -13.49 -11.94
C PRO A 10 0.40 -13.02 -10.59
N GLY A 11 1.11 -13.33 -9.50
CA GLY A 11 0.79 -12.89 -8.15
C GLY A 11 0.90 -11.37 -7.99
N VAL A 12 0.04 -10.84 -7.15
CA VAL A 12 0.06 -9.44 -6.70
C VAL A 12 1.23 -9.26 -5.73
N TRP A 13 2.25 -8.48 -6.12
CA TRP A 13 3.40 -8.16 -5.25
C TRP A 13 3.02 -7.01 -4.31
N LEU A 14 2.78 -7.34 -3.04
CA LEU A 14 2.63 -6.34 -1.99
C LEU A 14 3.99 -5.97 -1.39
N ASN A 15 4.15 -4.71 -1.03
CA ASN A 15 5.40 -4.14 -0.55
C ASN A 15 5.65 -4.60 0.90
N GLU A 16 6.54 -5.59 1.11
CA GLU A 16 6.79 -6.21 2.42
C GLU A 16 7.27 -5.21 3.50
N PHE A 17 8.06 -4.20 3.12
CA PHE A 17 8.71 -3.29 4.06
C PHE A 17 7.75 -2.32 4.80
N SER A 18 6.70 -1.83 4.15
CA SER A 18 5.78 -0.87 4.78
C SER A 18 4.83 -1.54 5.78
N TRP A 19 4.58 -2.82 5.62
CA TRP A 19 3.70 -3.61 6.44
C TRP A 19 4.29 -3.95 7.80
N GLU A 20 5.54 -4.42 7.85
CA GLU A 20 6.23 -4.77 9.10
C GLU A 20 6.43 -3.57 10.02
N GLU A 21 6.83 -2.42 9.47
CA GLU A 21 6.96 -1.17 10.23
C GLU A 21 5.63 -0.73 10.87
N ARG A 22 4.49 -0.96 10.21
CA ARG A 22 3.17 -0.59 10.74
C ARG A 22 2.68 -1.46 11.88
N VAL A 23 2.91 -2.77 11.81
CA VAL A 23 2.52 -3.69 12.89
C VAL A 23 3.30 -3.35 14.16
N GLU A 24 4.61 -3.10 14.04
CA GLU A 24 5.43 -2.69 15.18
C GLU A 24 5.04 -1.31 15.72
N SER A 25 4.71 -0.37 14.85
CA SER A 25 4.29 0.97 15.22
C SER A 25 2.98 0.96 16.03
N ARG A 26 1.98 0.20 15.58
CA ARG A 26 0.70 0.01 16.29
C ARG A 26 0.88 -0.71 17.64
N LYS A 27 1.83 -1.65 17.74
CA LYS A 27 2.18 -2.29 19.03
C LYS A 27 2.75 -1.28 20.04
N ARG A 28 3.66 -0.41 19.60
CA ARG A 28 4.24 0.65 20.46
C ARG A 28 3.16 1.63 20.94
N GLN A 29 2.26 2.05 20.07
CA GLN A 29 1.16 2.95 20.43
C GLN A 29 0.21 2.32 21.46
N ARG A 30 -0.18 1.05 21.30
CA ARG A 30 -1.02 0.35 22.30
C ARG A 30 -0.32 0.20 23.67
N GLN A 31 1.01 0.07 23.68
CA GLN A 31 1.79 0.05 24.93
C GLN A 31 1.88 1.44 25.58
N ASP A 32 2.08 2.50 24.78
CA ASP A 32 2.13 3.88 25.27
C ASP A 32 0.75 4.34 25.80
N ASP A 33 -0.34 3.97 25.12
CA ASP A 33 -1.71 4.27 25.56
C ASP A 33 -2.06 3.52 26.86
N SER A 34 -1.58 2.28 27.07
CA SER A 34 -1.76 1.56 28.32
C SER A 34 -1.00 2.20 29.46
N HIS A 35 0.24 2.66 29.22
CA HIS A 35 1.04 3.37 30.21
C HIS A 35 0.54 4.80 30.52
N SER A 36 -0.05 5.49 29.54
CA SER A 36 -0.67 6.80 29.76
C SER A 36 -1.95 6.69 30.58
N SER A 37 -2.79 5.68 30.32
CA SER A 37 -4.00 5.42 31.11
C SER A 37 -3.69 5.00 32.55
N GLU A 38 -2.62 4.24 32.80
CA GLU A 38 -2.14 3.92 34.13
C GLU A 38 -1.57 5.14 34.87
N ARG A 39 -0.87 6.05 34.18
CA ARG A 39 -0.38 7.31 34.76
C ARG A 39 -1.51 8.27 35.08
N GLU A 40 -2.53 8.41 34.23
CA GLU A 40 -3.71 9.22 34.54
C GLU A 40 -4.55 8.65 35.68
N ASN A 41 -4.73 7.33 35.76
CA ASN A 41 -5.40 6.69 36.90
C ASN A 41 -4.61 6.84 38.22
N LYS A 42 -3.28 6.80 38.15
CA LYS A 42 -2.42 7.04 39.33
C LYS A 42 -2.43 8.51 39.77
N SER A 43 -2.47 9.44 38.81
CA SER A 43 -2.61 10.89 39.09
C SER A 43 -4.00 11.23 39.63
N ARG A 44 -5.06 10.59 39.15
CA ARG A 44 -6.43 10.74 39.73
C ARG A 44 -6.55 10.15 41.12
N ARG A 45 -5.89 9.03 41.44
CA ARG A 45 -5.85 8.49 42.80
C ARG A 45 -5.08 9.41 43.77
N LEU A 46 -3.94 9.95 43.37
CA LEU A 46 -3.16 10.88 44.17
C LEU A 46 -3.90 12.22 44.43
N ASN A 47 -4.71 12.67 43.44
CA ASN A 47 -5.55 13.87 43.58
C ASN A 47 -6.84 13.62 44.42
N LEU A 48 -7.31 12.40 44.55
CA LEU A 48 -8.40 12.05 45.45
C LEU A 48 -7.94 11.90 46.89
N GLU A 49 -6.75 11.39 47.11
CA GLU A 49 -6.15 11.29 48.47
C GLU A 49 -5.66 12.63 49.02
N SER A 50 -5.37 13.64 48.16
CA SER A 50 -5.00 15.00 48.60
C SER A 50 -6.21 15.94 48.82
N ASN A 51 -7.42 15.57 48.39
CA ASN A 51 -8.62 16.38 48.58
C ASN A 51 -9.48 16.00 49.78
N GLU A 52 -9.19 14.92 50.49
CA GLU A 52 -9.85 14.59 51.74
C GLU A 52 -9.15 15.19 53.01
N GLY A 53 -8.01 15.90 52.86
CA GLY A 53 -7.23 16.48 53.95
C GLY A 53 -7.39 18.00 54.20
N HIS A 54 -8.17 18.75 53.38
CA HIS A 54 -8.22 20.22 53.47
C HIS A 54 -9.64 20.81 53.43
N TYR A 55 -10.55 20.25 54.22
CA TYR A 55 -11.84 20.89 54.50
C TYR A 55 -11.96 21.22 56.01
N LEU A 56 -11.01 21.94 56.57
CA LEU A 56 -11.16 22.67 57.83
C LEU A 56 -9.97 23.65 57.96
N GLU A 57 -10.26 24.93 57.93
CA GLU A 57 -9.43 26.12 58.05
C GLU A 57 -9.14 26.85 56.74
N THR A 58 -9.94 27.89 56.51
CA THR A 58 -9.56 29.30 56.28
C THR A 58 -10.71 30.07 55.68
N HIS A 59 -11.64 30.43 56.51
CA HIS A 59 -12.33 31.71 56.38
C HIS A 59 -11.49 32.74 57.14
N SER A 60 -10.67 33.55 56.45
CA SER A 60 -10.34 34.93 56.80
C SER A 60 -9.25 35.47 55.87
N LEU A 61 -9.38 36.74 55.50
CA LEU A 61 -8.42 37.59 54.78
C LEU A 61 -8.53 37.62 53.24
N ASN A 62 -9.62 38.24 52.84
CA ASN A 62 -9.67 38.97 51.58
C ASN A 62 -9.87 40.45 51.92
N GLN A 63 -8.88 41.31 51.68
CA GLN A 63 -8.97 42.71 51.27
C GLN A 63 -7.60 43.39 51.25
N GLN A 64 -7.42 44.19 50.20
CA GLN A 64 -6.36 45.20 49.98
C GLN A 64 -5.13 44.72 49.16
N ARG A 65 -5.05 45.02 47.89
CA ARG A 65 -4.53 46.28 47.34
C ARG A 65 -4.58 46.32 45.83
N LEU A 66 -5.35 47.25 45.35
CA LEU A 66 -5.23 47.91 44.03
C LEU A 66 -4.11 48.98 44.07
N GLU A 67 -3.65 49.33 42.85
CA GLU A 67 -2.84 50.54 42.47
C GLU A 67 -1.32 50.35 42.56
N SER A 68 -0.53 50.57 41.54
CA SER A 68 -0.40 51.70 40.64
C SER A 68 0.75 51.53 39.62
N LYS A 69 0.51 51.92 38.36
CA LYS A 69 1.30 52.84 37.52
C LYS A 69 2.73 52.42 37.12
N ASP A 70 2.99 52.19 35.86
CA ASP A 70 3.17 53.13 34.70
C ASP A 70 4.61 53.67 34.52
N LYS A 71 5.07 53.76 33.25
CA LYS A 71 6.23 54.46 32.67
C LYS A 71 7.59 53.76 32.72
N GLY A 72 8.31 53.60 31.66
CA GLY A 72 8.54 54.33 30.44
C GLY A 72 9.82 53.83 29.74
N ALA A 73 9.79 53.78 28.48
CA ALA A 73 10.57 54.41 27.43
C ALA A 73 12.11 54.28 27.32
N ARG A 74 12.51 53.91 26.11
CA ARG A 74 13.64 54.42 25.29
C ARG A 74 15.03 53.76 25.40
N VAL A 75 15.44 53.11 24.27
CA VAL A 75 16.37 53.55 23.18
C VAL A 75 17.88 53.41 23.48
N ALA A 76 18.60 52.70 22.64
CA ALA A 76 19.77 52.98 21.82
C ALA A 76 20.56 51.65 21.58
N SER A 77 20.72 51.18 20.38
CA SER A 77 21.77 51.39 19.36
C SER A 77 23.21 51.24 19.84
N LEU A 78 23.95 50.43 19.14
CA LEU A 78 25.31 50.53 18.56
C LEU A 78 26.07 49.21 18.72
N GLU A 79 26.34 48.54 17.62
CA GLU A 79 27.53 48.53 16.78
C GLU A 79 28.76 47.79 17.36
N MET A 80 29.20 46.86 16.50
CA MET A 80 30.61 46.56 16.13
C MET A 80 31.48 45.68 17.04
N GLY A 81 32.13 44.75 16.35
CA GLY A 81 33.46 44.27 16.67
C GLY A 81 33.75 42.80 16.39
N TYR A 82 34.53 42.62 15.36
CA TYR A 82 35.32 41.44 15.02
C TYR A 82 36.06 40.85 16.19
N ASP A 83 36.30 39.53 16.29
CA ASP A 83 37.53 38.83 15.88
C ASP A 83 37.55 37.36 16.33
N GLU A 84 38.25 36.65 15.52
CA GLU A 84 38.83 35.35 15.42
C GLU A 84 39.20 34.50 16.65
N ASP A 85 39.21 33.23 16.34
CA ASP A 85 40.12 32.14 16.75
C ASP A 85 39.90 31.39 18.05
N SER A 86 39.74 30.14 17.85
CA SER A 86 40.55 28.97 18.19
C SER A 86 39.87 27.80 18.87
N ARG A 87 39.92 26.68 18.14
CA ARG A 87 40.22 25.30 18.58
C ARG A 87 39.55 24.71 19.83
N GLY A 88 38.78 23.67 19.55
CA GLY A 88 38.43 22.69 20.58
C GLY A 88 37.69 21.49 19.97
N ALA A 89 38.41 20.43 19.69
CA ALA A 89 37.89 19.15 19.21
C ALA A 89 37.13 18.41 20.33
N SER A 90 35.94 17.94 20.04
CA SER A 90 35.42 16.75 20.69
C SER A 90 34.68 15.88 19.68
N ARG A 91 35.17 14.67 19.59
CA ARG A 91 34.63 13.55 18.81
C ARG A 91 33.40 13.04 19.55
N ASP A 92 32.27 13.02 18.87
CA ASP A 92 31.22 12.03 19.17
C ASP A 92 30.91 11.26 17.89
N ARG A 93 31.24 9.98 17.98
CA ARG A 93 30.91 8.95 17.01
C ARG A 93 29.59 8.37 17.42
N ASP A 94 28.55 8.60 16.63
CA ASP A 94 27.44 7.67 16.54
C ASP A 94 27.26 7.27 15.07
N GLY A 95 27.67 6.06 14.83
CA GLY A 95 27.60 5.44 13.52
C GLY A 95 26.40 4.54 13.41
N ASP A 96 25.33 5.01 12.83
CA ASP A 96 24.27 4.16 12.33
C ASP A 96 24.63 3.70 10.90
N ARG A 97 25.14 2.48 10.84
CA ARG A 97 25.35 1.73 9.60
C ARG A 97 24.08 0.93 9.29
N GLU A 98 23.16 1.51 8.57
CA GLU A 98 22.22 0.72 7.77
C GLU A 98 22.94 0.18 6.53
N ARG A 99 23.16 -1.13 6.52
CA ARG A 99 23.67 -1.85 5.34
C ARG A 99 22.52 -2.16 4.42
N ASP A 100 22.43 -1.43 3.33
CA ASP A 100 21.66 -1.84 2.16
C ASP A 100 22.30 -3.11 1.57
N LYS A 101 21.67 -4.25 1.76
CA LYS A 101 22.03 -5.48 1.05
C LYS A 101 21.29 -5.49 -0.29
N GLU A 102 21.98 -5.06 -1.33
CA GLU A 102 21.59 -5.30 -2.71
C GLU A 102 21.67 -6.80 -3.04
N TRP A 103 20.56 -7.33 -3.53
CA TRP A 103 20.53 -8.64 -4.19
C TRP A 103 20.55 -8.42 -5.70
N HIS A 104 21.71 -8.62 -6.29
CA HIS A 104 21.85 -8.71 -7.75
C HIS A 104 21.46 -10.12 -8.22
N HIS A 105 20.35 -10.22 -8.96
CA HIS A 105 20.09 -11.36 -9.83
C HIS A 105 20.60 -11.06 -11.24
N TYR A 106 21.78 -11.59 -11.56
CA TYR A 106 22.26 -11.72 -12.92
C TYR A 106 21.78 -13.04 -13.51
N SER A 107 20.97 -12.96 -14.56
CA SER A 107 20.72 -14.07 -15.47
C SER A 107 21.85 -14.17 -16.47
N LYS A 108 22.58 -15.28 -16.51
CA LYS A 108 23.42 -15.69 -17.63
C LYS A 108 23.02 -17.08 -18.09
N SER A 109 22.58 -17.13 -19.32
CA SER A 109 22.38 -18.33 -20.15
C SER A 109 23.69 -18.83 -20.74
N SER A 110 23.68 -20.13 -21.12
CA SER A 110 24.59 -20.89 -21.99
C SER A 110 25.74 -21.59 -21.26
N GLY A 111 25.88 -22.92 -21.29
CA GLY A 111 25.87 -23.79 -22.39
C GLY A 111 26.99 -24.83 -22.22
N ARG A 112 26.70 -26.12 -22.46
CA ARG A 112 27.58 -27.21 -22.88
C ARG A 112 28.41 -28.05 -21.88
N SER A 113 27.94 -29.28 -21.72
CA SER A 113 28.61 -30.57 -22.13
C SER A 113 29.82 -31.06 -21.34
N GLY A 114 29.73 -32.31 -20.91
CA GLY A 114 30.92 -33.15 -20.79
C GLY A 114 30.90 -34.27 -19.73
N ARG A 115 30.37 -35.46 -20.07
CA ARG A 115 30.92 -36.80 -19.86
C ARG A 115 31.57 -37.19 -18.51
N SER A 116 30.95 -38.13 -17.77
CA SER A 116 31.30 -39.56 -17.70
C SER A 116 32.41 -39.96 -16.69
N ARG A 117 32.10 -40.90 -15.81
CA ARG A 117 32.70 -42.22 -15.53
C ARG A 117 32.44 -42.60 -14.09
N ARG A 118 31.64 -43.63 -13.88
CA ARG A 118 31.97 -45.04 -13.56
C ARG A 118 32.91 -45.27 -12.35
N SER A 119 32.41 -45.96 -11.32
CA SER A 119 32.81 -47.31 -10.82
C SER A 119 32.10 -47.57 -9.48
N SER A 120 31.27 -48.51 -9.33
CA SER A 120 31.39 -49.97 -9.22
C SER A 120 31.95 -50.46 -7.86
N ARG A 121 31.16 -51.22 -7.16
CA ARG A 121 31.31 -52.59 -6.63
C ARG A 121 30.85 -52.73 -5.18
N ARG A 122 29.89 -53.63 -5.05
CA ARG A 122 29.89 -54.98 -4.40
C ARG A 122 29.85 -54.92 -2.87
N GLY A 123 29.07 -55.69 -2.19
CA GLY A 123 28.45 -56.97 -2.37
C GLY A 123 27.68 -57.45 -1.13
N ARG A 124 26.71 -58.31 -1.43
CA ARG A 124 26.44 -59.64 -0.87
C ARG A 124 26.02 -59.80 0.59
N ARG A 125 24.83 -60.30 0.74
CA ARG A 125 24.31 -61.67 1.12
C ARG A 125 23.76 -61.67 2.55
N ARG A 126 22.70 -62.27 2.97
CA ARG A 126 21.86 -63.45 2.62
C ARG A 126 20.66 -63.43 3.57
N SER A 127 19.51 -63.90 3.08
CA SER A 127 18.36 -64.37 3.88
C SER A 127 18.68 -65.73 4.52
N PRO A 128 17.88 -66.34 5.44
CA PRO A 128 16.62 -66.95 5.08
C PRO A 128 15.49 -66.96 6.16
N SER A 129 14.27 -67.01 5.64
CA SER A 129 13.06 -67.81 6.00
C SER A 129 12.85 -68.37 7.39
N HIS A 130 11.61 -68.14 7.94
CA HIS A 130 10.78 -69.25 8.42
C HIS A 130 9.28 -68.88 8.38
N LEU A 131 8.53 -69.82 7.82
CA LEU A 131 7.09 -69.97 7.78
C LEU A 131 6.45 -70.18 9.15
N ARG A 132 5.23 -69.70 9.39
CA ARG A 132 4.05 -70.39 9.91
C ARG A 132 2.83 -69.46 9.93
N SER A 133 1.87 -69.76 9.14
CA SER A 133 0.55 -70.41 9.36
C SER A 133 -0.46 -69.57 10.16
N SER A 134 -1.43 -69.02 9.41
CA SER A 134 -2.89 -69.04 9.62
C SER A 134 -3.47 -68.65 10.98
N TYR A 135 -4.35 -67.62 11.00
CA TYR A 135 -5.77 -67.81 11.32
C TYR A 135 -6.49 -66.47 10.96
N SER A 136 -7.48 -66.54 10.08
CA SER A 136 -8.39 -65.50 9.69
C SER A 136 -9.29 -65.07 10.85
N ARG A 137 -9.34 -63.79 11.16
CA ARG A 137 -10.50 -63.15 11.79
C ARG A 137 -10.78 -61.84 11.08
N SER A 138 -11.86 -61.85 10.33
CA SER A 138 -12.47 -60.70 9.73
C SER A 138 -12.95 -59.74 10.82
N HIS A 139 -12.23 -58.64 11.02
CA HIS A 139 -12.75 -57.49 11.71
C HIS A 139 -13.01 -56.40 10.68
N HIS A 140 -14.29 -56.14 10.41
CA HIS A 140 -14.76 -54.91 9.79
C HIS A 140 -14.18 -53.72 10.54
N ARG A 141 -13.00 -53.23 10.12
CA ARG A 141 -12.53 -51.92 10.47
C ARG A 141 -13.36 -50.92 9.64
N ARG A 142 -14.42 -50.38 10.24
CA ARG A 142 -14.95 -49.08 9.81
C ARG A 142 -13.75 -48.14 9.76
N SER A 143 -13.33 -47.74 8.56
CA SER A 143 -12.34 -46.69 8.36
C SER A 143 -12.98 -45.40 8.92
N ARG A 144 -12.63 -45.06 10.16
CA ARG A 144 -12.78 -43.68 10.63
C ARG A 144 -11.97 -42.84 9.63
N LYS A 145 -12.68 -42.06 8.80
CA LYS A 145 -12.06 -40.96 8.07
C LYS A 145 -11.28 -40.15 9.10
N ARG A 146 -9.95 -40.30 9.15
CA ARG A 146 -9.08 -39.38 9.88
C ARG A 146 -9.41 -38.00 9.32
N SER A 147 -9.90 -37.10 10.14
CA SER A 147 -9.93 -35.69 9.83
C SER A 147 -8.50 -35.31 9.43
N ARG A 148 -8.30 -34.85 8.20
CA ARG A 148 -7.02 -34.25 7.81
C ARG A 148 -6.74 -33.13 8.81
N SER A 149 -5.63 -33.23 9.54
CA SER A 149 -5.11 -32.13 10.31
C SER A 149 -4.87 -30.97 9.33
N VAL A 150 -5.34 -29.79 9.66
CA VAL A 150 -4.99 -28.57 8.93
C VAL A 150 -3.48 -28.42 9.05
N VAL A 151 -2.81 -28.23 7.93
CA VAL A 151 -1.34 -28.15 7.84
C VAL A 151 -0.99 -26.82 7.23
N ASP A 152 -0.07 -26.11 7.86
CA ASP A 152 0.55 -24.91 7.33
C ASP A 152 1.84 -25.29 6.59
N ASP A 153 2.23 -24.49 5.59
CA ASP A 153 3.55 -24.61 5.00
C ASP A 153 4.62 -23.92 5.88
N ASP A 154 5.90 -24.05 5.48
CA ASP A 154 7.04 -23.48 6.23
C ASP A 154 6.98 -21.93 6.33
N GLU A 155 6.19 -21.28 5.49
CA GLU A 155 5.96 -19.83 5.49
C GLU A 155 4.71 -19.41 6.27
N GLY A 156 3.97 -20.36 6.86
CA GLY A 156 2.75 -20.13 7.61
C GLY A 156 1.49 -19.91 6.76
N HIS A 157 1.51 -20.31 5.49
CA HIS A 157 0.29 -20.34 4.67
C HIS A 157 -0.52 -21.61 4.93
N LEU A 158 -1.83 -21.46 4.93
CA LEU A 158 -2.74 -22.60 4.88
C LEU A 158 -2.47 -23.43 3.62
N VAL A 159 -2.22 -24.74 3.81
CA VAL A 159 -2.16 -25.71 2.71
C VAL A 159 -3.57 -26.16 2.38
N TYR A 160 -4.03 -25.90 1.17
CA TYR A 160 -5.37 -26.27 0.69
C TYR A 160 -5.32 -26.85 -0.72
N HIS A 161 -6.41 -27.50 -1.08
CA HIS A 161 -6.67 -28.02 -2.42
C HIS A 161 -8.01 -27.50 -2.94
N ARG A 162 -8.18 -27.55 -4.24
CA ARG A 162 -9.48 -27.29 -4.86
C ARG A 162 -10.53 -28.25 -4.30
N GLY A 163 -11.69 -27.73 -3.91
CA GLY A 163 -12.78 -28.49 -3.32
C GLY A 163 -12.68 -28.64 -1.79
N ASP A 164 -11.61 -28.13 -1.15
CA ASP A 164 -11.54 -28.13 0.31
C ASP A 164 -12.56 -27.14 0.87
N MET A 165 -13.20 -27.55 1.98
CA MET A 165 -14.24 -26.78 2.65
C MET A 165 -13.70 -26.07 3.88
N LEU A 166 -13.77 -24.74 3.91
CA LEU A 166 -13.50 -23.95 5.10
C LEU A 166 -14.79 -23.70 5.88
N ARG A 167 -14.77 -23.94 7.20
CA ARG A 167 -15.96 -23.83 8.09
C ARG A 167 -17.20 -24.56 7.58
N ALA A 168 -17.05 -25.65 6.80
CA ALA A 168 -18.15 -26.38 6.17
C ALA A 168 -19.10 -25.50 5.34
N ARG A 169 -18.61 -24.32 4.89
CA ARG A 169 -19.40 -23.32 4.18
C ARG A 169 -18.74 -22.84 2.90
N TYR A 170 -17.44 -22.60 2.92
CA TYR A 170 -16.71 -22.00 1.80
C TYR A 170 -15.91 -23.08 1.07
N GLU A 171 -16.28 -23.38 -0.17
CA GLU A 171 -15.57 -24.33 -1.04
C GLU A 171 -14.53 -23.58 -1.89
N ILE A 172 -13.27 -23.98 -1.78
CA ILE A 172 -12.17 -23.36 -2.55
C ILE A 172 -12.24 -23.83 -4.01
N VAL A 173 -12.33 -22.87 -4.92
CA VAL A 173 -12.39 -23.11 -6.38
C VAL A 173 -11.01 -22.97 -7.01
N SER A 174 -10.32 -21.87 -6.75
CA SER A 174 -9.01 -21.54 -7.36
C SER A 174 -8.28 -20.48 -6.56
N THR A 175 -6.95 -20.42 -6.73
CA THR A 175 -6.14 -19.31 -6.19
C THR A 175 -6.23 -18.14 -7.16
N LEU A 176 -6.60 -16.96 -6.64
CA LEU A 176 -6.64 -15.70 -7.37
C LEU A 176 -5.31 -14.95 -7.29
N GLY A 177 -4.64 -15.01 -6.13
CA GLY A 177 -3.35 -14.34 -5.92
C GLY A 177 -2.66 -14.82 -4.65
N GLU A 178 -1.38 -14.53 -4.54
CA GLU A 178 -0.54 -14.81 -3.37
C GLU A 178 0.36 -13.60 -3.10
N GLY A 179 0.53 -13.24 -1.83
CA GLY A 179 1.34 -12.12 -1.40
C GLY A 179 2.00 -12.38 -0.05
N ALA A 180 2.74 -11.41 0.43
CA ALA A 180 3.47 -11.50 1.70
C ALA A 180 2.57 -11.81 2.91
N PHE A 181 1.33 -11.30 2.89
CA PHE A 181 0.35 -11.46 3.97
C PHE A 181 -0.37 -12.81 3.97
N GLY A 182 -0.49 -13.50 2.80
CA GLY A 182 -1.27 -14.71 2.63
C GLY A 182 -1.71 -14.95 1.19
N LYS A 183 -2.78 -15.71 1.02
CA LYS A 183 -3.35 -16.09 -0.28
C LYS A 183 -4.76 -15.57 -0.42
N VAL A 184 -5.15 -15.21 -1.64
CA VAL A 184 -6.53 -14.88 -2.00
C VAL A 184 -7.05 -15.99 -2.91
N VAL A 185 -8.17 -16.58 -2.54
CA VAL A 185 -8.79 -17.68 -3.28
C VAL A 185 -10.21 -17.31 -3.70
N GLU A 186 -10.65 -17.86 -4.81
CA GLU A 186 -12.05 -17.86 -5.21
C GLU A 186 -12.76 -19.00 -4.46
N CYS A 187 -13.88 -18.68 -3.81
CA CYS A 187 -14.70 -19.64 -3.09
C CYS A 187 -16.16 -19.58 -3.54
N ILE A 188 -16.87 -20.70 -3.33
CA ILE A 188 -18.32 -20.81 -3.40
C ILE A 188 -18.86 -20.77 -1.97
N ASP A 189 -19.76 -19.87 -1.65
CA ASP A 189 -20.48 -19.81 -0.37
C ASP A 189 -21.76 -20.65 -0.43
N HIS A 190 -21.73 -21.85 0.12
CA HIS A 190 -22.87 -22.76 0.15
C HIS A 190 -24.03 -22.26 1.02
N SER A 191 -23.79 -21.32 1.94
CA SER A 191 -24.86 -20.66 2.73
C SER A 191 -25.61 -19.59 1.95
N LYS A 192 -25.09 -19.12 0.82
CA LYS A 192 -25.66 -18.07 -0.02
C LYS A 192 -25.96 -18.58 -1.44
N SER A 193 -26.65 -19.71 -1.55
CA SER A 193 -27.09 -20.30 -2.82
C SER A 193 -25.94 -20.49 -3.84
N GLY A 194 -24.76 -20.78 -3.36
CA GLY A 194 -23.58 -20.98 -4.22
C GLY A 194 -22.97 -19.71 -4.80
N ALA A 195 -23.17 -18.57 -4.16
CA ALA A 195 -22.57 -17.30 -4.58
C ALA A 195 -21.02 -17.41 -4.59
N ARG A 196 -20.40 -16.89 -5.62
CA ARG A 196 -18.93 -16.82 -5.73
C ARG A 196 -18.41 -15.57 -5.01
N MET A 197 -17.27 -15.73 -4.36
CA MET A 197 -16.61 -14.68 -3.61
C MET A 197 -15.08 -14.81 -3.62
N ALA A 198 -14.38 -13.76 -3.25
CA ALA A 198 -12.95 -13.80 -2.94
C ALA A 198 -12.75 -13.97 -1.43
N LEU A 199 -11.84 -14.87 -1.05
CA LEU A 199 -11.49 -15.12 0.35
C LEU A 199 -9.97 -14.88 0.53
N LYS A 200 -9.62 -13.87 1.32
CA LYS A 200 -8.24 -13.55 1.71
C LYS A 200 -7.91 -14.38 2.95
N ILE A 201 -6.97 -15.32 2.82
CA ILE A 201 -6.52 -16.23 3.88
C ILE A 201 -5.16 -15.75 4.36
N ILE A 202 -5.12 -15.22 5.57
CA ILE A 202 -3.92 -14.62 6.16
C ILE A 202 -2.99 -15.72 6.70
N LYS A 203 -1.68 -15.55 6.58
CA LYS A 203 -0.66 -16.41 7.19
C LYS A 203 -0.91 -16.57 8.69
N ASN A 204 -0.74 -17.77 9.23
CA ASN A 204 -0.84 -18.05 10.67
C ASN A 204 0.42 -17.59 11.41
N ILE A 205 0.66 -16.29 11.39
CA ILE A 205 1.78 -15.60 12.05
C ILE A 205 1.20 -14.38 12.77
N ASP A 206 1.50 -14.20 14.05
CA ASP A 206 0.88 -13.19 14.92
C ASP A 206 0.86 -11.80 14.32
N ARG A 207 1.98 -11.32 13.77
CA ARG A 207 2.07 -9.99 13.15
C ARG A 207 1.08 -9.77 11.99
N TYR A 208 0.86 -10.81 11.16
CA TYR A 208 -0.09 -10.74 10.04
C TYR A 208 -1.53 -10.85 10.53
N ARG A 209 -1.76 -11.65 11.58
CA ARG A 209 -3.09 -11.77 12.21
C ARG A 209 -3.52 -10.45 12.85
N GLU A 210 -2.64 -9.79 13.61
CA GLU A 210 -2.90 -8.46 14.21
C GLU A 210 -3.26 -7.42 13.16
N ALA A 211 -2.48 -7.40 12.08
CA ALA A 211 -2.72 -6.47 10.99
C ALA A 211 -3.99 -6.77 10.21
N ALA A 212 -4.34 -8.06 10.02
CA ALA A 212 -5.59 -8.45 9.40
C ALA A 212 -6.81 -8.05 10.27
N MET A 213 -6.71 -8.14 11.58
CA MET A 213 -7.77 -7.65 12.47
C MET A 213 -7.94 -6.14 12.40
N ALA A 214 -6.85 -5.37 12.28
CA ALA A 214 -6.93 -3.93 12.03
C ALA A 214 -7.58 -3.60 10.66
N GLU A 215 -7.29 -4.40 9.63
CA GLU A 215 -7.95 -4.28 8.32
C GLU A 215 -9.46 -4.58 8.44
N VAL A 216 -9.84 -5.60 9.21
CA VAL A 216 -11.25 -5.94 9.48
C VAL A 216 -11.98 -4.77 10.14
N GLU A 217 -11.39 -4.15 11.18
CA GLU A 217 -11.99 -2.98 11.86
C GLU A 217 -12.28 -1.83 10.88
N VAL A 218 -11.31 -1.53 10.01
CA VAL A 218 -11.48 -0.51 8.95
C VAL A 218 -12.62 -0.89 8.00
N LEU A 219 -12.64 -2.14 7.54
CA LEU A 219 -13.65 -2.63 6.59
C LEU A 219 -15.07 -2.66 7.20
N GLU A 220 -15.21 -3.03 8.46
CA GLU A 220 -16.49 -2.98 9.18
C GLU A 220 -17.02 -1.55 9.28
N GLN A 221 -16.14 -0.61 9.65
CA GLN A 221 -16.51 0.81 9.70
C GLN A 221 -16.90 1.33 8.32
N MET A 222 -16.11 1.03 7.28
CA MET A 222 -16.42 1.42 5.91
C MET A 222 -17.75 0.85 5.43
N ASN A 223 -18.03 -0.42 5.73
CA ASN A 223 -19.30 -1.06 5.40
C ASN A 223 -20.48 -0.39 6.09
N SER A 224 -20.32 0.04 7.34
CA SER A 224 -21.37 0.72 8.11
C SER A 224 -21.67 2.13 7.60
N LEU A 225 -20.64 2.84 7.15
CA LEU A 225 -20.73 4.20 6.60
C LEU A 225 -21.26 4.25 5.15
N ASP A 226 -21.13 3.15 4.39
CA ASP A 226 -21.61 3.01 3.01
C ASP A 226 -22.63 1.87 2.87
N CYS A 227 -23.71 1.90 3.67
CA CYS A 227 -24.76 0.87 3.63
C CYS A 227 -25.36 0.75 2.22
N ASP A 228 -25.54 1.87 1.53
CA ASP A 228 -26.17 1.96 0.20
C ASP A 228 -25.22 1.59 -0.95
N ARG A 229 -23.97 1.26 -0.67
CA ARG A 229 -22.96 0.90 -1.67
C ARG A 229 -22.74 1.97 -2.75
N ARG A 230 -22.70 3.23 -2.33
CA ARG A 230 -22.60 4.39 -3.24
C ARG A 230 -21.17 4.64 -3.70
N TYR A 231 -20.18 4.13 -2.98
CA TYR A 231 -18.77 4.39 -3.25
C TYR A 231 -18.10 3.14 -3.82
N ALA A 232 -17.14 3.38 -4.70
CA ALA A 232 -16.40 2.33 -5.37
C ALA A 232 -15.28 1.76 -4.46
N CYS A 233 -15.64 1.33 -3.25
CA CYS A 233 -14.79 0.57 -2.34
C CYS A 233 -15.20 -0.89 -2.34
N VAL A 234 -14.24 -1.80 -2.15
CA VAL A 234 -14.55 -3.23 -2.01
C VAL A 234 -15.35 -3.46 -0.73
N ARG A 235 -16.34 -4.36 -0.81
CA ARG A 235 -17.16 -4.72 0.34
C ARG A 235 -16.68 -6.01 0.98
N MET A 236 -16.36 -5.94 2.26
CA MET A 236 -16.21 -7.14 3.09
C MET A 236 -17.59 -7.75 3.33
N LEU A 237 -17.72 -9.07 3.13
CA LEU A 237 -18.96 -9.83 3.29
C LEU A 237 -19.05 -10.52 4.64
N ASP A 238 -17.93 -11.01 5.15
CA ASP A 238 -17.80 -11.76 6.41
C ASP A 238 -16.30 -11.91 6.75
N TRP A 239 -15.99 -12.22 7.99
CA TRP A 239 -14.66 -12.65 8.39
C TRP A 239 -14.72 -13.71 9.49
N PHE A 240 -13.66 -14.54 9.59
CA PHE A 240 -13.61 -15.60 10.58
C PHE A 240 -12.18 -16.10 10.82
N ASP A 241 -11.96 -16.74 11.96
CA ASP A 241 -10.74 -17.52 12.22
C ASP A 241 -10.91 -18.97 11.74
N HIS A 242 -9.92 -19.49 11.03
CA HIS A 242 -9.85 -20.88 10.62
C HIS A 242 -8.48 -21.45 11.01
N HIS A 243 -8.44 -22.15 12.15
CA HIS A 243 -7.21 -22.77 12.68
C HIS A 243 -6.02 -21.81 12.81
N GLY A 244 -6.27 -20.57 13.21
CA GLY A 244 -5.26 -19.56 13.37
C GLY A 244 -5.09 -18.62 12.15
N HIS A 245 -5.71 -18.91 11.01
CA HIS A 245 -5.77 -18.04 9.87
C HIS A 245 -6.97 -17.09 9.96
N VAL A 246 -6.73 -15.79 9.96
CA VAL A 246 -7.79 -14.81 9.75
C VAL A 246 -8.19 -14.87 8.28
N CYS A 247 -9.46 -15.19 8.04
CA CYS A 247 -10.05 -15.30 6.70
C CYS A 247 -11.05 -14.16 6.51
N ILE A 248 -10.85 -13.33 5.46
CA ILE A 248 -11.72 -12.19 5.16
C ILE A 248 -12.35 -12.41 3.80
N SER A 249 -13.67 -12.43 3.74
CA SER A 249 -14.42 -12.65 2.51
C SER A 249 -14.89 -11.34 1.90
N PHE A 250 -14.75 -11.24 0.57
CA PHE A 250 -15.09 -10.06 -0.22
C PHE A 250 -15.99 -10.45 -1.39
N GLU A 251 -16.68 -9.47 -1.94
CA GLU A 251 -17.27 -9.62 -3.27
C GLU A 251 -16.20 -10.02 -4.29
N LEU A 252 -16.58 -10.88 -5.25
CA LEU A 252 -15.66 -11.28 -6.32
C LEU A 252 -15.60 -10.19 -7.38
N LEU A 253 -14.39 -9.69 -7.64
CA LEU A 253 -14.09 -8.67 -8.64
C LEU A 253 -13.28 -9.30 -9.80
N GLY A 254 -13.13 -8.54 -10.88
CA GLY A 254 -12.33 -8.92 -12.03
C GLY A 254 -10.82 -8.69 -11.81
N LEU A 255 -10.09 -8.52 -12.91
CA LEU A 255 -8.65 -8.25 -12.91
C LEU A 255 -8.35 -6.89 -12.26
N SER A 256 -7.16 -6.76 -11.68
CA SER A 256 -6.64 -5.44 -11.36
C SER A 256 -6.39 -4.63 -12.64
N THR A 257 -6.39 -3.31 -12.54
CA THR A 257 -6.08 -2.45 -13.68
C THR A 257 -4.66 -2.68 -14.19
N TYR A 258 -3.72 -3.03 -13.30
CA TYR A 258 -2.37 -3.45 -13.66
C TYR A 258 -2.36 -4.77 -14.45
N ASP A 259 -3.07 -5.81 -13.96
CA ASP A 259 -3.09 -7.10 -14.64
C ASP A 259 -3.75 -7.00 -16.01
N PHE A 260 -4.79 -6.17 -16.14
CA PHE A 260 -5.40 -5.90 -17.43
C PHE A 260 -4.42 -5.20 -18.39
N LEU A 261 -3.72 -4.12 -17.95
CA LEU A 261 -2.68 -3.46 -18.75
C LEU A 261 -1.61 -4.46 -19.20
N LYS A 262 -1.12 -5.28 -18.26
CA LYS A 262 -0.12 -6.31 -18.54
C LYS A 262 -0.59 -7.34 -19.57
N GLN A 263 -1.81 -7.85 -19.43
CA GLN A 263 -2.40 -8.79 -20.38
C GLN A 263 -2.74 -8.16 -21.74
N ASN A 264 -2.89 -6.83 -21.77
CA ASN A 264 -3.08 -6.03 -22.99
C ASN A 264 -1.76 -5.45 -23.52
N ASN A 265 -0.61 -6.03 -23.12
CA ASN A 265 0.75 -5.61 -23.52
C ASN A 265 1.02 -4.12 -23.20
N PHE A 266 0.54 -3.64 -22.06
CA PHE A 266 0.67 -2.26 -21.61
C PHE A 266 0.15 -1.23 -22.62
N GLN A 267 -0.89 -1.58 -23.38
CA GLN A 267 -1.59 -0.60 -24.21
C GLN A 267 -2.40 0.35 -23.34
N PRO A 268 -2.32 1.68 -23.56
CA PRO A 268 -3.05 2.68 -22.80
C PRO A 268 -4.56 2.46 -22.82
N PHE A 269 -5.24 2.86 -21.75
CA PHE A 269 -6.70 2.94 -21.75
C PHE A 269 -7.17 4.13 -22.62
N PRO A 270 -8.34 4.03 -23.27
CA PRO A 270 -9.01 5.18 -23.87
C PRO A 270 -9.29 6.27 -22.82
N VAL A 271 -9.21 7.55 -23.23
CA VAL A 271 -9.42 8.69 -22.30
C VAL A 271 -10.81 8.66 -21.66
N GLU A 272 -11.81 8.17 -22.38
CA GLU A 272 -13.18 7.98 -21.90
C GLU A 272 -13.23 6.95 -20.76
N HIS A 273 -12.49 5.83 -20.87
CA HIS A 273 -12.37 4.85 -19.80
C HIS A 273 -11.63 5.45 -18.59
N ILE A 274 -10.52 6.15 -18.84
CA ILE A 274 -9.76 6.85 -17.77
C ILE A 274 -10.67 7.80 -17.02
N ARG A 275 -11.54 8.54 -17.71
CA ARG A 275 -12.48 9.49 -17.10
C ARG A 275 -13.45 8.80 -16.14
N ILE A 276 -14.05 7.68 -16.57
CA ILE A 276 -15.00 6.91 -15.74
C ILE A 276 -14.28 6.32 -14.52
N MET A 277 -13.14 5.64 -14.75
CA MET A 277 -12.32 5.05 -13.69
C MET A 277 -11.86 6.13 -12.68
N ALA A 278 -11.31 7.24 -13.17
CA ALA A 278 -10.84 8.35 -12.35
C ALA A 278 -11.97 8.92 -11.48
N TYR A 279 -13.15 9.14 -12.03
CA TYR A 279 -14.30 9.67 -11.29
C TYR A 279 -14.69 8.74 -10.13
N GLN A 280 -14.75 7.45 -10.39
CA GLN A 280 -15.11 6.44 -9.37
C GLN A 280 -14.04 6.32 -8.28
N ILE A 281 -12.76 6.26 -8.66
CA ILE A 281 -11.65 6.15 -7.72
C ILE A 281 -11.57 7.42 -6.85
N ILE A 282 -11.66 8.60 -7.45
CA ILE A 282 -11.64 9.88 -6.71
C ILE A 282 -12.81 9.96 -5.74
N ARG A 283 -14.02 9.52 -6.13
CA ARG A 283 -15.16 9.46 -5.21
C ARG A 283 -14.94 8.49 -4.05
N ALA A 284 -14.35 7.33 -4.31
CA ALA A 284 -14.01 6.33 -3.29
C ALA A 284 -12.99 6.90 -2.29
N VAL A 285 -11.87 7.43 -2.78
CA VAL A 285 -10.81 7.97 -1.91
C VAL A 285 -11.28 9.23 -1.15
N ARG A 286 -12.10 10.08 -1.79
CA ARG A 286 -12.73 11.21 -1.10
C ARG A 286 -13.62 10.76 0.06
N PHE A 287 -14.36 9.66 -0.10
CA PHE A 287 -15.15 9.08 0.98
C PHE A 287 -14.26 8.64 2.14
N LEU A 288 -13.10 8.01 1.88
CA LEU A 288 -12.11 7.69 2.91
C LEU A 288 -11.64 8.95 3.65
N HIS A 289 -11.18 9.96 2.91
CA HIS A 289 -10.67 11.22 3.47
C HIS A 289 -11.70 11.96 4.33
N LYS A 290 -12.99 11.95 3.93
CA LYS A 290 -14.07 12.51 4.73
C LYS A 290 -14.29 11.78 6.07
N ASN A 291 -13.96 10.52 6.11
CA ASN A 291 -14.00 9.69 7.31
C ASN A 291 -12.63 9.61 8.01
N LYS A 292 -11.74 10.57 7.74
CA LYS A 292 -10.43 10.71 8.39
C LYS A 292 -9.50 9.52 8.15
N LEU A 293 -9.69 8.80 7.06
CA LEU A 293 -8.91 7.63 6.68
C LEU A 293 -8.12 7.92 5.41
N THR A 294 -6.81 7.69 5.44
CA THR A 294 -5.90 7.75 4.29
C THR A 294 -5.59 6.33 3.83
N HIS A 295 -5.72 6.04 2.54
CA HIS A 295 -5.48 4.70 1.99
C HIS A 295 -4.00 4.32 2.08
N THR A 296 -3.12 5.25 1.73
CA THR A 296 -1.66 5.19 1.79
C THR A 296 -0.95 4.24 0.83
N ASP A 297 -1.63 3.29 0.16
CA ASP A 297 -1.02 2.40 -0.82
C ASP A 297 -1.85 2.27 -2.11
N LEU A 298 -2.29 3.43 -2.64
CA LEU A 298 -2.96 3.47 -3.94
C LEU A 298 -1.97 3.17 -5.07
N LYS A 299 -2.35 2.20 -5.90
CA LYS A 299 -1.61 1.74 -7.08
C LYS A 299 -2.54 0.97 -8.01
N PRO A 300 -2.18 0.76 -9.29
CA PRO A 300 -3.02 0.02 -10.24
C PRO A 300 -3.38 -1.40 -9.80
N GLU A 301 -2.53 -2.05 -9.00
CA GLU A 301 -2.78 -3.39 -8.42
C GLU A 301 -3.93 -3.38 -7.39
N ASN A 302 -4.16 -2.24 -6.72
CA ASN A 302 -5.19 -2.07 -5.70
C ASN A 302 -6.47 -1.39 -6.25
N ILE A 303 -6.64 -1.38 -7.57
CA ILE A 303 -7.84 -0.94 -8.28
C ILE A 303 -8.29 -2.06 -9.20
N LEU A 304 -9.42 -2.69 -8.87
CA LEU A 304 -9.94 -3.85 -9.59
C LEU A 304 -11.18 -3.48 -10.39
N PHE A 305 -11.30 -4.05 -11.59
CA PHE A 305 -12.55 -3.95 -12.36
C PHE A 305 -13.66 -4.73 -11.68
N VAL A 306 -14.88 -4.19 -11.74
CA VAL A 306 -16.09 -4.91 -11.32
C VAL A 306 -16.30 -6.11 -12.24
N ASP A 307 -16.14 -5.92 -13.56
CA ASP A 307 -16.13 -6.98 -14.57
C ASP A 307 -15.04 -6.68 -15.61
N SER A 308 -14.09 -7.57 -15.77
CA SER A 308 -12.96 -7.39 -16.70
C SER A 308 -13.20 -8.00 -18.09
N LYS A 309 -14.47 -8.19 -18.51
CA LYS A 309 -14.81 -8.63 -19.85
C LYS A 309 -14.40 -7.61 -20.90
N TYR A 310 -13.89 -8.08 -22.03
CA TYR A 310 -13.36 -7.24 -23.09
C TYR A 310 -13.70 -7.79 -24.48
N ASP A 311 -13.69 -6.92 -25.45
CA ASP A 311 -13.67 -7.26 -26.85
C ASP A 311 -12.23 -7.28 -27.37
N ILE A 312 -11.96 -8.09 -28.38
CA ILE A 312 -10.64 -8.22 -29.01
C ILE A 312 -10.73 -7.66 -30.42
N GLU A 313 -9.86 -6.69 -30.72
CA GLU A 313 -9.69 -6.13 -32.06
C GLU A 313 -8.24 -6.28 -32.51
N TYR A 314 -8.00 -6.71 -33.74
CA TYR A 314 -6.66 -6.75 -34.26
C TYR A 314 -6.18 -5.36 -34.67
N ASN A 315 -5.12 -4.90 -34.02
CA ASN A 315 -4.47 -3.63 -34.35
C ASN A 315 -3.40 -3.83 -35.41
N ALA A 316 -3.72 -3.53 -36.70
CA ALA A 316 -2.82 -3.71 -37.81
C ALA A 316 -1.52 -2.89 -37.72
N LYS A 317 -1.55 -1.69 -37.10
CA LYS A 317 -0.36 -0.83 -36.88
C LYS A 317 0.62 -1.48 -35.93
N MET A 318 0.10 -2.08 -34.85
CA MET A 318 0.90 -2.72 -33.83
C MET A 318 1.13 -4.22 -34.09
N ARG A 319 0.51 -4.78 -35.10
CA ARG A 319 0.53 -6.21 -35.48
C ARG A 319 0.22 -7.14 -34.31
N ARG A 320 -0.75 -6.75 -33.48
CA ARG A 320 -1.17 -7.48 -32.26
C ARG A 320 -2.61 -7.19 -31.91
N ASP A 321 -3.19 -8.08 -31.11
CA ASP A 321 -4.54 -7.89 -30.57
C ASP A 321 -4.55 -6.75 -29.55
N LYS A 322 -5.61 -5.97 -29.59
CA LYS A 322 -5.97 -4.95 -28.61
C LYS A 322 -7.22 -5.41 -27.87
N ARG A 323 -7.18 -5.39 -26.54
CA ARG A 323 -8.34 -5.64 -25.69
C ARG A 323 -8.96 -4.31 -25.29
N THR A 324 -10.27 -4.19 -25.46
CA THR A 324 -11.05 -3.03 -25.04
C THR A 324 -12.11 -3.49 -24.05
N LEU A 325 -12.10 -2.93 -22.83
CA LEU A 325 -13.06 -3.26 -21.78
C LEU A 325 -14.48 -2.94 -22.23
N LYS A 326 -15.42 -3.84 -21.92
CA LYS A 326 -16.86 -3.59 -22.09
C LYS A 326 -17.42 -2.67 -21.03
N ASN A 327 -16.91 -2.78 -19.80
CA ASN A 327 -17.28 -1.95 -18.68
C ASN A 327 -16.02 -1.49 -17.93
N PRO A 328 -15.72 -0.18 -17.83
CA PRO A 328 -14.58 0.35 -17.10
C PRO A 328 -14.84 0.60 -15.60
N ASP A 329 -15.95 0.09 -15.04
CA ASP A 329 -16.26 0.26 -13.62
C ASP A 329 -15.22 -0.43 -12.74
N VAL A 330 -14.77 0.30 -11.69
CA VAL A 330 -13.68 -0.15 -10.82
C VAL A 330 -14.04 0.01 -9.35
N LYS A 331 -13.30 -0.71 -8.50
CA LYS A 331 -13.32 -0.57 -7.05
C LYS A 331 -11.92 -0.49 -6.47
N VAL A 332 -11.77 0.33 -5.43
CA VAL A 332 -10.56 0.42 -4.61
C VAL A 332 -10.58 -0.72 -3.59
N VAL A 333 -9.44 -1.42 -3.47
CA VAL A 333 -9.28 -2.59 -2.59
C VAL A 333 -8.04 -2.44 -1.71
N ASP A 334 -7.85 -3.37 -0.76
CA ASP A 334 -6.68 -3.52 0.11
C ASP A 334 -6.50 -2.35 1.09
N PHE A 335 -7.31 -2.37 2.16
CA PHE A 335 -7.27 -1.38 3.24
C PHE A 335 -6.29 -1.74 4.38
N GLY A 336 -5.46 -2.77 4.19
CA GLY A 336 -4.49 -3.23 5.19
C GLY A 336 -3.45 -2.18 5.59
N ASN A 337 -3.21 -1.20 4.72
CA ASN A 337 -2.33 -0.06 4.95
C ASN A 337 -3.06 1.24 5.31
N ALA A 338 -4.39 1.24 5.32
CA ALA A 338 -5.15 2.44 5.61
C ALA A 338 -4.89 2.94 7.05
N THR A 339 -4.77 4.26 7.20
CA THR A 339 -4.35 4.89 8.45
C THR A 339 -5.28 6.05 8.76
N TYR A 340 -5.84 6.10 9.99
CA TYR A 340 -6.62 7.23 10.45
C TYR A 340 -5.74 8.45 10.76
N GLU A 341 -6.32 9.65 10.69
CA GLU A 341 -5.59 10.89 11.02
C GLU A 341 -5.03 10.90 12.45
N HIS A 342 -5.68 10.21 13.39
CA HIS A 342 -5.28 10.13 14.81
C HIS A 342 -4.34 8.96 15.11
N ASP A 343 -4.13 8.03 14.17
CA ASP A 343 -3.20 6.92 14.34
C ASP A 343 -1.75 7.38 14.26
N HIS A 344 -0.84 6.53 14.73
CA HIS A 344 0.59 6.76 14.55
C HIS A 344 0.94 6.67 13.06
N HIS A 345 1.52 7.74 12.52
CA HIS A 345 1.98 7.81 11.15
C HIS A 345 3.38 7.24 11.01
N THR A 346 3.53 6.15 10.28
CA THR A 346 4.85 5.62 9.89
C THR A 346 5.59 6.63 9.02
N SER A 347 6.93 6.65 9.08
CA SER A 347 7.73 7.63 8.35
C SER A 347 7.68 7.47 6.83
N VAL A 348 7.37 6.27 6.33
CA VAL A 348 7.34 5.94 4.90
C VAL A 348 6.05 5.21 4.58
N VAL A 349 5.32 5.71 3.60
CA VAL A 349 4.11 5.10 3.05
C VAL A 349 4.17 5.05 1.53
N SER A 350 3.22 4.39 0.92
CA SER A 350 3.02 4.20 -0.51
C SER A 350 4.08 3.33 -1.19
N THR A 351 3.65 2.57 -2.17
CA THR A 351 4.54 1.88 -3.09
C THR A 351 5.40 2.91 -3.84
N ARG A 352 6.70 2.64 -3.99
CA ARG A 352 7.73 3.60 -4.40
C ARG A 352 7.32 4.49 -5.58
N HIS A 353 6.81 3.91 -6.65
CA HIS A 353 6.49 4.65 -7.88
C HIS A 353 5.35 5.69 -7.70
N TYR A 354 4.51 5.51 -6.69
CA TYR A 354 3.34 6.35 -6.37
C TYR A 354 3.55 7.20 -5.12
N ARG A 355 4.78 7.19 -4.55
CA ARG A 355 5.12 7.89 -3.31
C ARG A 355 5.28 9.37 -3.51
N ALA A 356 4.59 10.15 -2.68
CA ALA A 356 4.60 11.59 -2.73
C ALA A 356 5.95 12.20 -2.28
N PRO A 357 6.32 13.39 -2.79
CA PRO A 357 7.59 14.03 -2.48
C PRO A 357 7.77 14.35 -0.99
N GLU A 358 6.72 14.73 -0.28
CA GLU A 358 6.77 14.99 1.17
C GLU A 358 7.14 13.74 1.96
N VAL A 359 6.70 12.55 1.52
CA VAL A 359 7.06 11.26 2.13
C VAL A 359 8.55 10.96 1.89
N ILE A 360 9.03 11.15 0.66
CA ILE A 360 10.45 10.92 0.31
C ILE A 360 11.35 11.87 1.09
N LEU A 361 10.96 13.14 1.20
CA LEU A 361 11.70 14.19 1.90
C LEU A 361 11.58 14.10 3.43
N GLY A 362 10.69 13.25 3.96
CA GLY A 362 10.49 13.10 5.41
C GLY A 362 9.90 14.34 6.07
N LEU A 363 8.93 15.00 5.40
CA LEU A 363 8.27 16.22 5.89
C LEU A 363 7.04 15.93 6.77
N GLY A 364 6.67 14.66 6.94
CA GLY A 364 5.37 14.23 7.38
C GLY A 364 4.43 14.08 6.18
N TRP A 365 3.32 13.40 6.38
CA TRP A 365 2.32 13.19 5.35
C TRP A 365 0.91 13.19 5.95
N ASP A 366 -0.07 13.49 5.13
CA ASP A 366 -1.50 13.40 5.42
C ASP A 366 -2.23 12.77 4.22
N HIS A 367 -3.53 12.88 4.18
CA HIS A 367 -4.38 12.38 3.10
C HIS A 367 -4.03 12.94 1.71
N ALA A 368 -3.27 14.04 1.60
CA ALA A 368 -2.82 14.56 0.31
C ALA A 368 -1.83 13.61 -0.40
N CYS A 369 -1.17 12.69 0.33
CA CYS A 369 -0.29 11.70 -0.30
C CYS A 369 -1.07 10.74 -1.23
N ASP A 370 -2.34 10.43 -0.93
CA ASP A 370 -3.21 9.66 -1.81
C ASP A 370 -3.52 10.40 -3.11
N VAL A 371 -3.69 11.72 -3.05
CA VAL A 371 -3.94 12.54 -4.25
C VAL A 371 -2.76 12.50 -5.21
N TRP A 372 -1.53 12.54 -4.69
CA TRP A 372 -0.33 12.33 -5.51
C TRP A 372 -0.32 10.96 -6.17
N SER A 373 -0.59 9.90 -5.40
CA SER A 373 -0.67 8.54 -5.93
C SER A 373 -1.69 8.43 -7.05
N LEU A 374 -2.88 9.04 -6.90
CA LEU A 374 -3.90 9.09 -7.94
C LEU A 374 -3.40 9.81 -9.20
N GLY A 375 -2.69 10.92 -9.08
CA GLY A 375 -2.07 11.61 -10.22
C GLY A 375 -1.11 10.70 -11.00
N CYS A 376 -0.28 9.93 -10.30
CA CYS A 376 0.61 8.93 -10.90
C CYS A 376 -0.16 7.81 -11.62
N ILE A 377 -1.23 7.31 -11.00
CA ILE A 377 -2.07 6.24 -11.56
C ILE A 377 -2.76 6.69 -12.85
N LEU A 378 -3.35 7.89 -12.87
CA LEU A 378 -4.06 8.40 -14.04
C LEU A 378 -3.14 8.59 -15.25
N ILE A 379 -1.93 9.07 -15.02
CA ILE A 379 -0.95 9.20 -16.11
C ILE A 379 -0.42 7.83 -16.55
N GLU A 380 -0.30 6.86 -15.66
CA GLU A 380 0.06 5.49 -16.00
C GLU A 380 -1.01 4.82 -16.87
N TYR A 381 -2.29 5.03 -16.58
CA TYR A 381 -3.38 4.57 -17.44
C TYR A 381 -3.32 5.16 -18.85
N TYR A 382 -2.89 6.44 -18.93
CA TYR A 382 -2.75 7.15 -20.19
C TYR A 382 -1.52 6.72 -21.01
N LEU A 383 -0.42 6.35 -20.33
CA LEU A 383 0.84 5.97 -20.98
C LEU A 383 0.97 4.45 -21.21
N GLY A 384 0.28 3.65 -20.41
CA GLY A 384 0.52 2.21 -20.30
C GLY A 384 1.81 1.86 -19.53
N SER A 385 2.47 2.84 -18.92
CA SER A 385 3.72 2.66 -18.19
C SER A 385 3.84 3.64 -17.03
N THR A 386 4.54 3.23 -15.99
CA THR A 386 4.76 4.00 -14.77
C THR A 386 5.52 5.30 -15.06
N LEU A 387 5.04 6.43 -14.52
CA LEU A 387 5.65 7.75 -14.73
C LEU A 387 7.05 7.86 -14.10
N PHE A 388 7.21 7.35 -12.88
CA PHE A 388 8.44 7.44 -12.08
C PHE A 388 9.02 6.05 -11.79
N GLN A 389 9.57 5.39 -12.81
CA GLN A 389 10.12 4.05 -12.67
C GLN A 389 11.55 4.09 -12.15
N THR A 390 11.73 3.93 -10.84
CA THR A 390 13.04 3.97 -10.16
C THR A 390 13.06 3.10 -8.92
N HIS A 391 14.26 2.73 -8.47
CA HIS A 391 14.50 2.04 -7.21
C HIS A 391 15.24 2.91 -6.18
N ASP A 392 15.66 4.12 -6.56
CA ASP A 392 16.35 5.08 -5.69
C ASP A 392 15.51 6.31 -5.40
N SER A 393 15.52 6.79 -4.15
CA SER A 393 14.70 7.93 -3.72
C SER A 393 15.22 9.28 -4.25
N LYS A 394 16.54 9.45 -4.41
CA LYS A 394 17.14 10.67 -4.94
C LYS A 394 16.91 10.77 -6.44
N GLU A 395 17.04 9.64 -7.16
CA GLU A 395 16.67 9.51 -8.57
C GLU A 395 15.18 9.81 -8.79
N HIS A 396 14.31 9.33 -7.89
CA HIS A 396 12.87 9.63 -7.95
C HIS A 396 12.59 11.14 -7.88
N LEU A 397 13.21 11.85 -6.94
CA LEU A 397 13.11 13.32 -6.86
C LEU A 397 13.63 14.00 -8.12
N ALA A 398 14.71 13.49 -8.72
CA ALA A 398 15.25 14.03 -9.97
C ALA A 398 14.31 13.79 -11.17
N MET A 399 13.63 12.63 -11.22
CA MET A 399 12.58 12.36 -12.19
C MET A 399 11.41 13.33 -12.02
N MET A 400 10.98 13.59 -10.78
CA MET A 400 9.93 14.58 -10.49
C MET A 400 10.34 15.95 -11.00
N GLU A 401 11.56 16.43 -10.72
CA GLU A 401 12.04 17.72 -11.24
C GLU A 401 12.07 17.78 -12.77
N ARG A 402 12.41 16.65 -13.42
CA ARG A 402 12.40 16.58 -14.89
C ARG A 402 11.01 16.65 -15.49
N VAL A 403 10.01 16.09 -14.80
CA VAL A 403 8.61 16.02 -15.27
C VAL A 403 7.81 17.27 -14.90
N LEU A 404 7.97 17.76 -13.67
CA LEU A 404 7.10 18.79 -13.07
C LEU A 404 7.78 20.15 -12.87
N GLY A 405 9.10 20.22 -13.05
CA GLY A 405 9.92 21.40 -12.72
C GLY A 405 10.56 21.26 -11.34
N THR A 406 11.33 22.27 -10.94
CA THR A 406 12.13 22.24 -9.70
C THR A 406 11.27 22.13 -8.45
N ILE A 407 11.74 21.32 -7.50
CA ILE A 407 11.09 21.18 -6.18
C ILE A 407 11.17 22.54 -5.46
N PRO A 408 10.07 23.03 -4.89
CA PRO A 408 10.04 24.31 -4.17
C PRO A 408 11.06 24.34 -3.02
N VAL A 409 11.83 25.45 -2.95
CA VAL A 409 12.92 25.64 -1.98
C VAL A 409 12.44 25.46 -0.54
N HIS A 410 11.25 25.94 -0.19
CA HIS A 410 10.71 25.83 1.17
C HIS A 410 10.48 24.37 1.62
N LEU A 411 10.24 23.42 0.70
CA LEU A 411 10.16 22.00 1.00
C LEU A 411 11.55 21.41 1.23
N LEU A 412 12.53 21.79 0.38
CA LEU A 412 13.91 21.36 0.52
C LEU A 412 14.58 21.90 1.79
N GLN A 413 14.18 23.09 2.26
CA GLN A 413 14.66 23.66 3.53
C GLN A 413 14.17 22.87 4.77
N LYS A 414 12.95 22.36 4.71
CA LYS A 414 12.31 21.62 5.82
C LYS A 414 12.73 20.15 5.89
N THR A 415 13.35 19.60 4.82
CA THR A 415 13.65 18.16 4.78
C THR A 415 14.57 17.69 5.89
N ARG A 416 14.22 16.54 6.50
CA ARG A 416 15.08 15.82 7.43
C ARG A 416 16.13 14.96 6.70
N LYS A 417 15.95 14.69 5.41
CA LYS A 417 16.84 13.88 4.55
C LYS A 417 17.93 14.75 3.91
N ARG A 418 18.83 15.32 4.75
CA ARG A 418 19.91 16.23 4.35
C ARG A 418 20.77 15.70 3.19
N ARG A 419 20.94 14.39 3.08
CA ARG A 419 21.69 13.73 1.99
C ARG A 419 21.10 13.94 0.59
N TYR A 420 19.86 14.43 0.48
CA TYR A 420 19.23 14.71 -0.81
C TYR A 420 19.35 16.16 -1.25
N VAL A 421 19.83 17.05 -0.37
CA VAL A 421 19.78 18.50 -0.61
C VAL A 421 21.17 19.10 -0.40
N HIS A 422 21.61 19.91 -1.38
CA HIS A 422 22.79 20.75 -1.31
C HIS A 422 22.41 22.19 -1.66
N ARG A 423 22.72 23.16 -0.79
CA ARG A 423 22.43 24.60 -1.00
C ARG A 423 20.97 24.86 -1.45
N TYR A 424 20.01 24.22 -0.78
CA TYR A 424 18.55 24.34 -1.06
C TYR A 424 18.13 23.86 -2.46
N LYS A 425 18.93 23.05 -3.12
CA LYS A 425 18.61 22.36 -4.37
C LYS A 425 18.76 20.87 -4.18
N LEU A 426 18.10 20.09 -5.04
CA LEU A 426 18.35 18.66 -5.09
C LEU A 426 19.82 18.42 -5.42
N ASP A 427 20.51 17.65 -4.57
CA ASP A 427 21.91 17.26 -4.77
C ASP A 427 21.97 16.15 -5.82
N TRP A 428 21.89 16.53 -7.10
CA TRP A 428 21.77 15.61 -8.22
C TRP A 428 22.76 15.95 -9.33
N ASP A 429 23.57 14.96 -9.73
CA ASP A 429 24.44 15.11 -10.88
C ASP A 429 23.73 14.65 -12.17
N ALA A 430 23.35 15.62 -12.98
CA ALA A 430 22.70 15.38 -14.26
C ALA A 430 23.63 14.69 -15.29
N HIS A 431 24.96 14.69 -15.10
CA HIS A 431 25.95 14.09 -16.00
C HIS A 431 26.32 12.65 -15.59
N SER A 432 25.95 12.21 -14.41
CA SER A 432 26.10 10.83 -13.96
C SER A 432 25.36 9.83 -14.88
N SER A 433 25.57 8.53 -14.70
CA SER A 433 24.82 7.49 -15.41
C SER A 433 23.32 7.59 -15.14
N SER A 434 22.93 7.75 -13.87
CA SER A 434 21.53 7.97 -13.46
C SER A 434 20.98 9.29 -13.99
N GLY A 435 21.79 10.37 -14.01
CA GLY A 435 21.37 11.64 -14.60
C GLY A 435 21.10 11.54 -16.10
N ARG A 436 21.91 10.78 -16.83
CA ARG A 436 21.67 10.49 -18.26
C ARG A 436 20.42 9.64 -18.45
N TYR A 437 20.17 8.65 -17.56
CA TYR A 437 18.97 7.85 -17.58
C TYR A 437 17.71 8.71 -17.39
N VAL A 438 17.67 9.55 -16.37
CA VAL A 438 16.55 10.48 -16.11
C VAL A 438 16.28 11.39 -17.30
N ARG A 439 17.33 11.99 -17.89
CA ARG A 439 17.17 12.86 -19.08
C ARG A 439 16.61 12.12 -20.30
N LYS A 440 16.99 10.84 -20.48
CA LYS A 440 16.55 10.03 -21.61
C LYS A 440 15.09 9.54 -21.43
N HIS A 441 14.69 9.19 -20.21
CA HIS A 441 13.39 8.51 -19.96
C HIS A 441 12.31 9.45 -19.43
N CYS A 442 12.67 10.62 -18.88
CA CYS A 442 11.73 11.61 -18.40
C CYS A 442 11.72 12.86 -19.28
N LYS A 443 10.53 13.38 -19.51
CA LYS A 443 10.29 14.64 -20.23
C LYS A 443 9.23 15.46 -19.48
N PRO A 444 9.11 16.79 -19.71
CA PRO A 444 8.07 17.58 -19.08
C PRO A 444 6.68 16.98 -19.28
N LEU A 445 5.82 17.03 -18.26
CA LEU A 445 4.51 16.37 -18.23
C LEU A 445 3.70 16.58 -19.51
N LYS A 446 3.60 17.80 -20.00
CA LYS A 446 2.86 18.15 -21.22
C LYS A 446 3.38 17.47 -22.49
N HIS A 447 4.64 17.04 -22.52
CA HIS A 447 5.21 16.34 -23.68
C HIS A 447 4.82 14.85 -23.75
N TYR A 448 4.11 14.35 -22.75
CA TYR A 448 3.54 13.01 -22.79
C TYR A 448 2.16 12.97 -23.47
N MET A 449 1.53 14.14 -23.69
CA MET A 449 0.24 14.24 -24.38
C MET A 449 0.36 13.72 -25.82
N THR A 450 -0.51 12.78 -26.20
CA THR A 450 -0.49 12.12 -27.51
C THR A 450 -1.42 12.76 -28.54
N ALA A 451 -2.40 13.55 -28.08
CA ALA A 451 -3.33 14.27 -28.94
C ALA A 451 -3.69 15.64 -28.31
N GLN A 452 -3.89 16.64 -29.15
CA GLN A 452 -4.34 17.97 -28.75
C GLN A 452 -5.86 18.06 -28.89
N SER A 453 -6.57 17.56 -27.90
CA SER A 453 -8.02 17.73 -27.78
C SER A 453 -8.37 18.14 -26.36
N ALA A 454 -9.53 18.74 -26.20
CA ALA A 454 -10.02 19.23 -24.91
C ALA A 454 -9.98 18.15 -23.82
N ASP A 455 -10.29 16.90 -24.16
CA ASP A 455 -10.28 15.78 -23.22
C ASP A 455 -8.86 15.44 -22.71
N HIS A 456 -7.88 15.44 -23.60
CA HIS A 456 -6.48 15.23 -23.25
C HIS A 456 -5.92 16.40 -22.42
N GLU A 457 -6.21 17.64 -22.84
CA GLU A 457 -5.78 18.86 -22.13
C GLU A 457 -6.36 18.89 -20.72
N GLN A 458 -7.65 18.59 -20.56
CA GLN A 458 -8.32 18.53 -19.26
C GLN A 458 -7.78 17.41 -18.36
N LEU A 459 -7.46 16.23 -18.91
CA LEU A 459 -6.82 15.16 -18.16
C LEU A 459 -5.45 15.62 -17.64
N PHE A 460 -4.62 16.20 -18.51
CA PHE A 460 -3.27 16.66 -18.13
C PHE A 460 -3.31 17.83 -17.15
N ASP A 461 -4.29 18.73 -17.23
CA ASP A 461 -4.51 19.80 -16.25
C ASP A 461 -4.90 19.22 -14.89
N LEU A 462 -5.82 18.23 -14.85
CA LEU A 462 -6.17 17.51 -13.62
C LEU A 462 -4.96 16.84 -13.00
N VAL A 463 -4.21 16.06 -13.78
CA VAL A 463 -3.01 15.35 -13.31
C VAL A 463 -1.95 16.32 -12.80
N GLN A 464 -1.69 17.43 -13.50
CA GLN A 464 -0.72 18.43 -13.07
C GLN A 464 -1.07 19.03 -11.71
N LYS A 465 -2.36 19.29 -11.45
CA LYS A 465 -2.85 19.82 -10.17
C LYS A 465 -2.80 18.78 -9.05
N MET A 466 -2.95 17.49 -9.38
CA MET A 466 -2.78 16.38 -8.42
C MET A 466 -1.31 16.10 -8.09
N LEU A 467 -0.39 16.39 -9.02
CA LEU A 467 1.06 16.26 -8.87
C LEU A 467 1.72 17.57 -8.40
N GLU A 468 1.01 18.40 -7.63
CA GLU A 468 1.58 19.56 -6.96
C GLU A 468 2.50 19.11 -5.82
N TYR A 469 3.72 19.68 -5.76
CA TYR A 469 4.72 19.33 -4.76
C TYR A 469 4.29 19.66 -3.33
N ASP A 470 3.71 20.84 -3.15
CA ASP A 470 3.26 21.31 -1.84
C ASP A 470 1.90 20.66 -1.50
N PRO A 471 1.84 19.74 -0.50
CA PRO A 471 0.59 19.06 -0.16
C PRO A 471 -0.53 20.03 0.23
N THR A 472 -0.20 21.22 0.75
CA THR A 472 -1.20 22.24 1.13
C THR A 472 -1.82 22.96 -0.08
N LYS A 473 -1.14 22.94 -1.24
CA LYS A 473 -1.60 23.50 -2.52
C LYS A 473 -2.13 22.45 -3.47
N ARG A 474 -1.84 21.19 -3.18
CA ARG A 474 -2.30 20.05 -4.00
C ARG A 474 -3.82 20.04 -4.06
N LEU A 475 -4.36 19.76 -5.25
CA LEU A 475 -5.78 19.72 -5.51
C LEU A 475 -6.51 18.77 -4.54
N SER A 476 -7.52 19.28 -3.82
CA SER A 476 -8.35 18.41 -2.98
C SER A 476 -9.27 17.54 -3.83
N LEU A 477 -9.68 16.36 -3.32
CA LEU A 477 -10.59 15.47 -4.07
C LEU A 477 -11.98 16.07 -4.27
N ASP A 478 -12.43 17.01 -3.41
CA ASP A 478 -13.64 17.79 -3.61
C ASP A 478 -13.51 18.75 -4.82
N GLN A 479 -12.34 19.33 -5.01
CA GLN A 479 -12.04 20.17 -6.18
C GLN A 479 -11.86 19.31 -7.43
N ALA A 480 -11.18 18.15 -7.32
CA ALA A 480 -10.97 17.23 -8.42
C ALA A 480 -12.29 16.75 -9.04
N LEU A 481 -13.29 16.39 -8.24
CA LEU A 481 -14.61 15.97 -8.75
C LEU A 481 -15.39 17.08 -9.48
N ARG A 482 -15.05 18.35 -9.27
CA ARG A 482 -15.64 19.50 -9.98
C ARG A 482 -14.82 19.91 -11.19
N HIS A 483 -13.70 19.22 -11.48
CA HIS A 483 -12.82 19.54 -12.59
C HIS A 483 -13.55 19.39 -13.95
N PRO A 484 -13.28 20.26 -14.94
CA PRO A 484 -13.89 20.18 -16.28
C PRO A 484 -13.81 18.81 -16.94
N PHE A 485 -12.76 18.02 -16.66
CA PHE A 485 -12.59 16.66 -17.14
C PHE A 485 -13.79 15.74 -16.88
N PHE A 486 -14.58 16.00 -15.82
CA PHE A 486 -15.75 15.20 -15.45
C PHE A 486 -17.09 15.80 -15.87
N THR A 487 -17.10 16.95 -16.53
CA THR A 487 -18.36 17.67 -16.85
C THR A 487 -19.32 16.85 -17.70
N CYS A 488 -18.82 16.03 -18.63
CA CYS A 488 -19.67 15.19 -19.46
C CYS A 488 -20.39 14.10 -18.65
N LEU A 489 -19.74 13.50 -17.64
CA LEU A 489 -20.36 12.51 -16.75
C LEU A 489 -21.46 13.14 -15.88
N LEU A 490 -21.22 14.36 -15.37
CA LEU A 490 -22.16 15.09 -14.53
C LEU A 490 -23.42 15.56 -15.30
N LYS A 491 -23.30 15.77 -16.61
CA LYS A 491 -24.45 16.09 -17.48
C LYS A 491 -25.28 14.84 -17.78
N ALA A 492 -24.64 13.70 -18.03
CA ALA A 492 -25.31 12.43 -18.32
C ALA A 492 -26.15 11.89 -17.14
N THR A 493 -25.79 12.23 -15.90
CA THR A 493 -26.53 11.82 -14.70
C THR A 493 -27.71 12.75 -14.37
N LYS A 494 -27.92 13.87 -15.08
CA LYS A 494 -29.02 14.79 -14.87
C LYS A 494 -30.16 14.63 -15.89
N ASN A 495 -29.93 13.87 -16.94
CA ASN A 495 -30.92 13.45 -17.93
C ASN A 495 -31.35 12.01 -17.65
#